data_a0357b448c0f5caed6f184d84d7d0388
#
_entry.id   a0357b448c0f5caed6f184d84d7d0388
#
_cell.length_a   1.000
_cell.length_b   1.000
_cell.length_c   1.000
_cell.angle_alpha   90.00
_cell.angle_beta   90.00
_cell.angle_gamma   90.00
#
_symmetry.space_group_name_H-M   'P 1'
#
loop_
_entity.id
_entity.type
_entity.pdbx_description
1 polymer ?
#
loop_
_entity_poly.entity_id
_entity_poly.type
_entity_poly.pdbx_seq_one_letter_code
_entity_poly.pdbx_strand_id
1 'polypeptide(L)'
;KYLALGGMVPLKSQQIMSALNAVRSEIPKDVELHILGFAKSDDLNQFIGKGINSIDTTSPLLRAFKDNKNNYYLKTDDGYQYYCAIRVPQALVNANLKKLVNSGSLDLEKAITLERQTLKEIRSYASNGGSYKNAMTVFREYWELILTDKAKTNQRQANKELENQSVGAARTLEDRPWEKCKCAICQKIGVEVVIFRGNNRNRRRGFHNLHVYYEHIKQVQRTNV
;
A
#
# COMPACT_ATOMS: atom_id res chain seq x y z
N LYS A 1 -30.34 -16.48 -12.81
CA LYS A 1 -29.18 -16.80 -13.67
C LYS A 1 -28.06 -15.83 -13.39
N TYR A 2 -26.81 -16.28 -13.56
CA TYR A 2 -25.60 -15.50 -13.27
C TYR A 2 -24.73 -15.42 -14.54
N LEU A 3 -24.24 -14.22 -14.87
CA LEU A 3 -23.27 -13.99 -15.94
C LEU A 3 -22.00 -13.39 -15.37
N ALA A 4 -20.84 -13.98 -15.66
CA ALA A 4 -19.54 -13.47 -15.24
C ALA A 4 -18.84 -12.75 -16.39
N LEU A 5 -18.41 -11.51 -16.15
CA LEU A 5 -17.68 -10.69 -17.11
C LEU A 5 -16.19 -10.67 -16.78
N GLY A 6 -15.38 -11.23 -17.67
CA GLY A 6 -13.92 -11.21 -17.58
C GLY A 6 -13.27 -10.12 -18.43
N GLY A 7 -11.91 -10.03 -18.36
CA GLY A 7 -11.15 -9.09 -19.18
C GLY A 7 -11.20 -7.62 -18.76
N MET A 8 -11.79 -7.29 -17.61
CA MET A 8 -12.00 -5.91 -17.17
C MET A 8 -10.76 -5.28 -16.52
N VAL A 9 -9.81 -6.07 -16.05
CA VAL A 9 -8.62 -5.60 -15.28
C VAL A 9 -7.80 -4.54 -16.02
N PRO A 10 -7.45 -4.67 -17.33
CA PRO A 10 -6.65 -3.68 -18.04
C PRO A 10 -7.43 -2.44 -18.46
N LEU A 11 -8.76 -2.46 -18.37
CA LEU A 11 -9.61 -1.38 -18.85
C LEU A 11 -9.62 -0.18 -17.90
N LYS A 12 -9.78 1.02 -18.43
CA LYS A 12 -10.07 2.23 -17.66
C LYS A 12 -11.54 2.19 -17.19
N SER A 13 -11.86 2.91 -16.11
CA SER A 13 -13.21 2.94 -15.52
C SER A 13 -14.30 3.27 -16.54
N GLN A 14 -14.04 4.23 -17.42
CA GLN A 14 -14.97 4.59 -18.49
C GLN A 14 -15.21 3.45 -19.51
N GLN A 15 -14.18 2.69 -19.84
CA GLN A 15 -14.30 1.53 -20.75
C GLN A 15 -15.07 0.38 -20.08
N ILE A 16 -14.84 0.15 -18.77
CA ILE A 16 -15.63 -0.82 -17.99
C ILE A 16 -17.10 -0.39 -17.98
N MET A 17 -17.38 0.89 -17.76
CA MET A 17 -18.74 1.42 -17.74
C MET A 17 -19.45 1.22 -19.09
N SER A 18 -18.77 1.51 -20.20
CA SER A 18 -19.30 1.29 -21.54
C SER A 18 -19.61 -0.19 -21.81
N ALA A 19 -18.70 -1.08 -21.42
CA ALA A 19 -18.90 -2.53 -21.56
C ALA A 19 -20.08 -3.04 -20.71
N LEU A 20 -20.22 -2.55 -19.47
CA LEU A 20 -21.33 -2.90 -18.58
C LEU A 20 -22.69 -2.44 -19.16
N ASN A 21 -22.75 -1.21 -19.67
CA ASN A 21 -23.97 -0.69 -20.29
C ASN A 21 -24.36 -1.54 -21.53
N ALA A 22 -23.38 -1.87 -22.38
CA ALA A 22 -23.62 -2.71 -23.55
C ALA A 22 -24.11 -4.13 -23.17
N VAL A 23 -23.51 -4.74 -22.16
CA VAL A 23 -23.97 -6.06 -21.68
C VAL A 23 -25.37 -5.96 -21.09
N ARG A 24 -25.66 -4.93 -20.29
CA ARG A 24 -26.99 -4.76 -19.69
C ARG A 24 -28.11 -4.50 -20.71
N SER A 25 -27.83 -3.90 -21.86
CA SER A 25 -28.81 -3.75 -22.92
C SER A 25 -29.18 -5.07 -23.60
N GLU A 26 -28.29 -6.06 -23.58
CA GLU A 26 -28.47 -7.32 -24.30
C GLU A 26 -29.01 -8.48 -23.43
N ILE A 27 -28.95 -8.35 -22.11
CA ILE A 27 -29.32 -9.43 -21.18
C ILE A 27 -30.61 -9.10 -20.41
N PRO A 28 -31.44 -10.09 -20.06
CA PRO A 28 -32.63 -9.90 -19.21
C PRO A 28 -32.26 -9.28 -17.84
N LYS A 29 -33.20 -8.49 -17.29
CA LYS A 29 -32.98 -7.77 -16.02
C LYS A 29 -32.79 -8.70 -14.81
N ASP A 30 -33.34 -9.91 -14.86
CA ASP A 30 -33.22 -10.94 -13.82
C ASP A 30 -31.88 -11.69 -13.84
N VAL A 31 -31.03 -11.44 -14.83
CA VAL A 31 -29.68 -12.02 -14.88
C VAL A 31 -28.74 -11.18 -14.03
N GLU A 32 -28.17 -11.81 -12.99
CA GLU A 32 -27.17 -11.22 -12.11
C GLU A 32 -25.80 -11.15 -12.77
N LEU A 33 -25.07 -10.07 -12.49
CA LEU A 33 -23.71 -9.84 -13.03
C LEU A 33 -22.64 -9.98 -11.97
N HIS A 34 -21.60 -10.72 -12.34
CA HIS A 34 -20.33 -10.80 -11.62
C HIS A 34 -19.20 -10.21 -12.44
N ILE A 35 -18.35 -9.37 -11.86
CA ILE A 35 -17.15 -8.87 -12.54
C ILE A 35 -15.92 -9.57 -11.99
N LEU A 36 -15.23 -10.31 -12.87
CA LEU A 36 -14.00 -11.01 -12.53
C LEU A 36 -12.81 -10.05 -12.44
N GLY A 37 -12.08 -10.12 -11.33
CA GLY A 37 -10.84 -9.38 -11.13
C GLY A 37 -11.00 -7.87 -11.03
N PHE A 38 -12.08 -7.36 -10.43
CA PHE A 38 -12.35 -5.93 -10.35
C PHE A 38 -11.29 -5.18 -9.53
N ALA A 39 -10.45 -4.40 -10.22
CA ALA A 39 -9.28 -3.72 -9.63
C ALA A 39 -9.50 -2.24 -9.30
N LYS A 40 -10.67 -1.68 -9.64
CA LYS A 40 -10.98 -0.24 -9.51
C LYS A 40 -11.65 0.08 -8.17
N SER A 41 -10.96 -0.16 -7.08
CA SER A 41 -11.48 0.11 -5.73
C SER A 41 -11.91 1.56 -5.53
N ASP A 42 -11.20 2.49 -6.15
CA ASP A 42 -11.43 3.93 -6.00
C ASP A 42 -12.71 4.39 -6.73
N ASP A 43 -13.10 3.65 -7.75
CA ASP A 43 -14.26 3.97 -8.61
C ASP A 43 -15.49 3.13 -8.26
N LEU A 44 -15.45 2.37 -7.16
CA LEU A 44 -16.50 1.40 -6.80
C LEU A 44 -17.89 2.04 -6.78
N ASN A 45 -18.01 3.27 -6.27
CA ASN A 45 -19.26 4.03 -6.20
C ASN A 45 -19.91 4.24 -7.58
N GLN A 46 -19.09 4.35 -8.65
CA GLN A 46 -19.60 4.53 -10.02
C GLN A 46 -20.22 3.26 -10.60
N PHE A 47 -19.83 2.10 -10.08
CA PHE A 47 -20.26 0.79 -10.60
C PHE A 47 -21.40 0.18 -9.79
N ILE A 48 -21.53 0.50 -8.51
CA ILE A 48 -22.67 0.11 -7.68
C ILE A 48 -23.92 0.82 -8.22
N GLY A 49 -24.98 0.07 -8.44
CA GLY A 49 -26.19 0.57 -9.11
C GLY A 49 -26.24 0.34 -10.62
N LYS A 50 -25.15 -0.15 -11.23
CA LYS A 50 -25.15 -0.57 -12.65
C LYS A 50 -25.52 -2.05 -12.85
N GLY A 51 -26.23 -2.63 -11.88
CA GLY A 51 -26.69 -4.01 -11.93
C GLY A 51 -25.59 -5.05 -11.74
N ILE A 52 -24.48 -4.66 -11.06
CA ILE A 52 -23.45 -5.60 -10.63
C ILE A 52 -23.87 -6.16 -9.28
N ASN A 53 -23.94 -7.49 -9.19
CA ASN A 53 -24.35 -8.20 -7.98
C ASN A 53 -23.17 -8.68 -7.15
N SER A 54 -22.05 -8.96 -7.82
CA SER A 54 -20.83 -9.39 -7.12
C SER A 54 -19.55 -9.08 -7.89
N ILE A 55 -18.45 -9.04 -7.18
CA ILE A 55 -17.08 -8.83 -7.70
C ILE A 55 -16.12 -9.73 -6.94
N ASP A 56 -15.01 -10.11 -7.58
CA ASP A 56 -13.84 -10.62 -6.91
C ASP A 56 -12.64 -9.70 -7.14
N THR A 57 -11.74 -9.62 -6.18
CA THR A 57 -10.52 -8.82 -6.33
C THR A 57 -9.43 -9.22 -5.36
N THR A 58 -8.19 -9.25 -5.85
CA THR A 58 -6.98 -9.37 -5.03
C THR A 58 -6.26 -8.01 -4.86
N SER A 59 -6.77 -6.95 -5.50
CA SER A 59 -6.08 -5.65 -5.57
C SER A 59 -5.72 -5.06 -4.21
N PRO A 60 -6.60 -4.99 -3.20
CA PRO A 60 -6.26 -4.42 -1.90
C PRO A 60 -5.12 -5.20 -1.21
N LEU A 61 -5.13 -6.53 -1.33
CA LEU A 61 -4.09 -7.39 -0.81
C LEU A 61 -2.76 -7.18 -1.54
N LEU A 62 -2.78 -7.20 -2.87
CA LEU A 62 -1.58 -7.09 -3.70
C LEU A 62 -0.94 -5.70 -3.65
N ARG A 63 -1.71 -4.62 -3.53
CA ARG A 63 -1.16 -3.25 -3.37
C ARG A 63 -0.25 -3.14 -2.15
N ALA A 64 -0.53 -3.85 -1.07
CA ALA A 64 0.33 -3.88 0.11
C ALA A 64 1.77 -4.33 -0.19
N PHE A 65 1.98 -5.11 -1.26
CA PHE A 65 3.28 -5.64 -1.67
C PHE A 65 3.88 -4.93 -2.88
N LYS A 66 3.05 -4.59 -3.85
CA LYS A 66 3.48 -4.15 -5.19
C LYS A 66 3.48 -2.65 -5.37
N ASP A 67 2.56 -1.94 -4.73
CA ASP A 67 2.48 -0.49 -4.85
C ASP A 67 3.55 0.19 -3.98
N ASN A 68 4.17 1.24 -4.51
CA ASN A 68 5.22 1.98 -3.82
C ASN A 68 4.71 3.24 -3.11
N LYS A 69 3.48 3.67 -3.41
CA LYS A 69 2.92 4.93 -2.92
C LYS A 69 1.60 4.73 -2.16
N ASN A 70 0.75 3.81 -2.63
CA ASN A 70 -0.63 3.64 -2.16
C ASN A 70 -0.82 2.26 -1.55
N ASN A 71 0.06 1.85 -0.66
CA ASN A 71 0.09 0.48 -0.15
C ASN A 71 -0.49 0.29 1.25
N TYR A 72 -1.02 1.36 1.85
CA TYR A 72 -1.82 1.34 3.07
C TYR A 72 -3.08 2.19 2.87
N TYR A 73 -4.23 1.65 3.21
CA TYR A 73 -5.53 2.28 3.07
C TYR A 73 -6.02 2.83 4.42
N LEU A 74 -6.47 4.06 4.43
CA LEU A 74 -7.24 4.60 5.55
C LEU A 74 -8.65 4.94 5.03
N LYS A 75 -9.67 4.37 5.65
CA LYS A 75 -11.06 4.69 5.32
C LYS A 75 -11.37 6.13 5.72
N THR A 76 -12.04 6.85 4.83
CA THR A 76 -12.62 8.17 5.06
C THR A 76 -14.13 8.11 4.81
N ASP A 77 -14.84 9.19 5.06
CA ASP A 77 -16.29 9.24 4.81
C ASP A 77 -16.59 9.13 3.31
N ASP A 78 -15.72 9.69 2.46
CA ASP A 78 -15.88 9.72 1.01
C ASP A 78 -15.11 8.63 0.23
N GLY A 79 -14.48 7.67 0.94
CA GLY A 79 -13.72 6.60 0.29
C GLY A 79 -12.44 6.22 1.02
N TYR A 80 -11.29 6.45 0.37
CA TYR A 80 -9.98 6.10 0.94
C TYR A 80 -8.99 7.23 0.86
N GLN A 81 -8.18 7.36 1.90
CA GLN A 81 -6.91 8.04 1.87
C GLN A 81 -5.78 7.01 1.80
N TYR A 82 -4.83 7.22 0.89
CA TYR A 82 -3.71 6.31 0.68
C TYR A 82 -2.44 6.82 1.32
N TYR A 83 -1.68 5.90 1.90
CA TYR A 83 -0.38 6.17 2.50
C TYR A 83 0.68 5.23 1.95
N CYS A 84 1.91 5.70 1.95
CA CYS A 84 3.08 4.90 1.63
C CYS A 84 3.60 4.22 2.89
N ALA A 85 3.70 2.90 2.88
CA ALA A 85 4.38 2.21 3.98
C ALA A 85 5.88 2.54 3.99
N ILE A 86 6.40 2.75 5.18
CA ILE A 86 7.79 3.15 5.44
C ILE A 86 8.72 1.98 5.12
N ARG A 87 9.50 2.10 4.06
CA ARG A 87 10.43 1.04 3.62
C ARG A 87 11.68 1.03 4.45
N VAL A 88 11.87 -0.05 5.20
CA VAL A 88 13.11 -0.35 5.92
C VAL A 88 13.61 -1.72 5.45
N PRO A 89 14.36 -1.77 4.32
CA PRO A 89 14.89 -3.03 3.78
C PRO A 89 15.74 -3.77 4.82
N GLN A 90 15.69 -5.10 4.79
CA GLN A 90 16.50 -5.93 5.70
C GLN A 90 17.90 -6.11 5.11
N ALA A 91 18.94 -5.67 5.81
CA ALA A 91 20.32 -5.74 5.34
C ALA A 91 20.76 -7.19 4.99
N LEU A 92 20.35 -8.15 5.82
CA LEU A 92 20.74 -9.56 5.65
C LEU A 92 19.90 -10.33 4.61
N VAL A 93 18.74 -9.81 4.19
CA VAL A 93 17.78 -10.59 3.35
C VAL A 93 17.57 -9.94 1.99
N ASN A 94 17.66 -8.61 1.91
CA ASN A 94 17.43 -7.87 0.67
C ASN A 94 18.49 -8.20 -0.39
N ALA A 95 18.06 -8.66 -1.56
CA ALA A 95 18.96 -9.10 -2.62
C ALA A 95 19.89 -7.98 -3.14
N ASN A 96 19.41 -6.74 -3.20
CA ASN A 96 20.22 -5.61 -3.65
C ASN A 96 21.27 -5.24 -2.60
N LEU A 97 20.91 -5.20 -1.32
CA LEU A 97 21.88 -4.96 -0.25
C LEU A 97 22.95 -6.05 -0.19
N LYS A 98 22.56 -7.33 -0.37
CA LYS A 98 23.53 -8.43 -0.47
C LYS A 98 24.53 -8.24 -1.62
N LYS A 99 24.05 -7.80 -2.79
CA LYS A 99 24.95 -7.50 -3.92
C LYS A 99 25.94 -6.39 -3.59
N LEU A 100 25.49 -5.31 -2.96
CA LEU A 100 26.33 -4.20 -2.54
C LEU A 100 27.38 -4.61 -1.49
N VAL A 101 27.01 -5.47 -0.56
CA VAL A 101 27.95 -6.03 0.43
C VAL A 101 28.98 -6.93 -0.26
N ASN A 102 28.56 -7.82 -1.12
CA ASN A 102 29.46 -8.73 -1.84
C ASN A 102 30.43 -8.01 -2.77
N SER A 103 30.04 -6.86 -3.32
CA SER A 103 30.92 -6.02 -4.14
C SER A 103 31.84 -5.10 -3.33
N GLY A 104 31.77 -5.14 -2.00
CA GLY A 104 32.52 -4.22 -1.13
C GLY A 104 32.01 -2.77 -1.15
N SER A 105 30.91 -2.50 -1.84
CA SER A 105 30.32 -1.15 -1.94
C SER A 105 29.55 -0.72 -0.73
N LEU A 106 29.22 -1.66 0.19
CA LEU A 106 28.44 -1.42 1.39
C LEU A 106 29.05 -2.20 2.58
N ASP A 107 29.27 -1.49 3.69
CA ASP A 107 29.61 -2.11 4.97
C ASP A 107 28.35 -2.73 5.60
N LEU A 108 28.37 -4.05 5.79
CA LEU A 108 27.26 -4.82 6.33
C LEU A 108 26.94 -4.46 7.79
N GLU A 109 27.95 -4.29 8.63
CA GLU A 109 27.75 -3.94 10.05
C GLU A 109 27.11 -2.57 10.20
N LYS A 110 27.55 -1.61 9.40
CA LYS A 110 26.93 -0.27 9.33
C LYS A 110 25.48 -0.35 8.87
N ALA A 111 25.20 -1.16 7.84
CA ALA A 111 23.85 -1.36 7.34
C ALA A 111 22.90 -1.98 8.39
N ILE A 112 23.36 -3.01 9.12
CA ILE A 112 22.60 -3.66 10.19
C ILE A 112 22.34 -2.68 11.35
N THR A 113 23.35 -1.89 11.72
CA THR A 113 23.24 -0.91 12.79
C THR A 113 22.22 0.16 12.45
N LEU A 114 22.30 0.77 11.27
CA LEU A 114 21.33 1.78 10.80
C LEU A 114 19.92 1.21 10.60
N GLU A 115 19.79 -0.03 10.11
CA GLU A 115 18.49 -0.72 10.02
C GLU A 115 17.83 -0.83 11.40
N ARG A 116 18.57 -1.30 12.41
CA ARG A 116 18.08 -1.46 13.79
C ARG A 116 17.73 -0.12 14.41
N GLN A 117 18.58 0.88 14.23
CA GLN A 117 18.36 2.22 14.74
C GLN A 117 17.13 2.88 14.08
N THR A 118 16.98 2.77 12.76
CA THR A 118 15.80 3.28 12.05
C THR A 118 14.51 2.68 12.60
N LEU A 119 14.46 1.36 12.80
CA LEU A 119 13.30 0.70 13.36
C LEU A 119 13.02 1.12 14.81
N LYS A 120 14.08 1.30 15.62
CA LYS A 120 13.97 1.76 17.00
C LYS A 120 13.38 3.16 17.06
N GLU A 121 13.90 4.10 16.28
CA GLU A 121 13.43 5.49 16.30
C GLU A 121 11.98 5.63 15.75
N ILE A 122 11.62 4.90 14.70
CA ILE A 122 10.22 4.88 14.22
C ILE A 122 9.27 4.37 15.31
N ARG A 123 9.62 3.29 16.00
CA ARG A 123 8.81 2.73 17.09
C ARG A 123 8.73 3.64 18.30
N SER A 124 9.86 4.24 18.69
CA SER A 124 9.92 5.19 19.79
C SER A 124 9.05 6.40 19.52
N TYR A 125 9.12 6.96 18.31
CA TYR A 125 8.23 8.05 17.88
C TYR A 125 6.75 7.63 17.92
N ALA A 126 6.42 6.45 17.43
CA ALA A 126 5.05 5.95 17.41
C ALA A 126 4.47 5.72 18.81
N SER A 127 5.30 5.39 19.80
CA SER A 127 4.91 5.25 21.22
C SER A 127 5.00 6.54 22.03
N ASN A 128 5.20 7.69 21.38
CA ASN A 128 5.40 9.01 21.98
C ASN A 128 6.65 9.12 22.89
N GLY A 129 7.59 8.18 22.78
CA GLY A 129 8.87 8.19 23.50
C GLY A 129 10.05 8.76 22.72
N GLY A 130 9.85 9.13 21.45
CA GLY A 130 10.88 9.63 20.55
C GLY A 130 10.45 10.85 19.74
N SER A 131 11.40 11.44 18.98
CA SER A 131 11.10 12.59 18.13
C SER A 131 10.94 12.20 16.67
N TYR A 132 10.02 12.87 15.97
CA TYR A 132 9.86 12.78 14.51
C TYR A 132 11.19 13.07 13.78
N LYS A 133 11.89 14.11 14.22
CA LYS A 133 13.17 14.52 13.63
C LYS A 133 14.18 13.37 13.66
N ASN A 134 14.35 12.70 14.81
CA ASN A 134 15.28 11.58 14.94
C ASN A 134 14.90 10.42 14.03
N ALA A 135 13.61 10.04 14.00
CA ALA A 135 13.12 8.97 13.15
C ALA A 135 13.41 9.24 11.67
N MET A 136 13.18 10.46 11.20
CA MET A 136 13.43 10.85 9.80
C MET A 136 14.92 11.00 9.49
N THR A 137 15.74 11.49 10.42
CA THR A 137 17.19 11.60 10.24
C THR A 137 17.81 10.21 9.99
N VAL A 138 17.55 9.26 10.89
CA VAL A 138 18.12 7.91 10.77
C VAL A 138 17.54 7.16 9.57
N PHE A 139 16.27 7.39 9.24
CA PHE A 139 15.66 6.83 8.04
C PHE A 139 16.38 7.31 6.78
N ARG A 140 16.70 8.61 6.67
CA ARG A 140 17.42 9.17 5.52
C ARG A 140 18.85 8.64 5.44
N GLU A 141 19.57 8.62 6.55
CA GLU A 141 20.93 8.05 6.64
C GLU A 141 20.97 6.59 6.16
N TYR A 142 19.99 5.78 6.55
CA TYR A 142 19.89 4.40 6.08
C TYR A 142 19.64 4.31 4.57
N TRP A 143 18.76 5.15 4.03
CA TRP A 143 18.50 5.18 2.59
C TRP A 143 19.68 5.74 1.78
N GLU A 144 20.39 6.72 2.27
CA GLU A 144 21.63 7.22 1.67
C GLU A 144 22.68 6.11 1.57
N LEU A 145 22.82 5.31 2.64
CA LEU A 145 23.71 4.15 2.59
C LEU A 145 23.26 3.12 1.53
N ILE A 146 21.99 2.80 1.43
CA ILE A 146 21.44 1.87 0.43
C ILE A 146 21.67 2.39 -0.99
N LEU A 147 21.61 3.69 -1.19
CA LEU A 147 21.73 4.33 -2.50
C LEU A 147 23.17 4.72 -2.89
N THR A 148 24.18 4.43 -2.05
CA THR A 148 25.57 4.83 -2.23
C THR A 148 26.11 4.44 -3.63
N ASP A 149 25.89 3.19 -4.06
CA ASP A 149 26.37 2.71 -5.36
C ASP A 149 25.62 3.34 -6.54
N LYS A 150 24.31 3.51 -6.38
CA LYS A 150 23.48 4.22 -7.35
C LYS A 150 23.85 5.68 -7.48
N ALA A 151 24.25 6.32 -6.39
CA ALA A 151 24.72 7.70 -6.38
C ALA A 151 26.03 7.88 -7.18
N LYS A 152 26.94 6.90 -7.12
CA LYS A 152 28.18 6.91 -7.93
C LYS A 152 27.91 6.88 -9.42
N THR A 153 26.86 6.17 -9.86
CA THR A 153 26.52 6.01 -11.29
C THR A 153 25.52 7.06 -11.78
N ASN A 154 24.55 7.44 -10.95
CA ASN A 154 23.52 8.43 -11.29
C ASN A 154 23.00 9.13 -10.02
N GLN A 155 23.72 10.17 -9.60
CA GLN A 155 23.39 10.96 -8.40
C GLN A 155 21.98 11.56 -8.46
N ARG A 156 21.55 12.07 -9.63
CA ARG A 156 20.20 12.67 -9.78
C ARG A 156 19.10 11.65 -9.52
N GLN A 157 19.27 10.42 -9.99
CA GLN A 157 18.28 9.36 -9.79
C GLN A 157 18.29 8.85 -8.35
N ALA A 158 19.46 8.77 -7.69
CA ALA A 158 19.58 8.43 -6.29
C ALA A 158 18.87 9.47 -5.40
N ASN A 159 19.13 10.76 -5.64
CA ASN A 159 18.47 11.85 -4.90
C ASN A 159 16.95 11.83 -5.07
N LYS A 160 16.46 11.60 -6.30
CA LYS A 160 15.03 11.47 -6.57
C LYS A 160 14.39 10.28 -5.83
N GLU A 161 15.08 9.16 -5.75
CA GLU A 161 14.60 7.99 -5.01
C GLU A 161 14.59 8.23 -3.51
N LEU A 162 15.66 8.80 -2.97
CA LEU A 162 15.74 9.20 -1.56
C LEU A 162 14.60 10.15 -1.17
N GLU A 163 14.36 11.16 -2.00
CA GLU A 163 13.29 12.13 -1.75
C GLU A 163 11.90 11.47 -1.80
N ASN A 164 11.62 10.63 -2.80
CA ASN A 164 10.36 9.90 -2.88
C ASN A 164 10.10 9.03 -1.64
N GLN A 165 11.13 8.32 -1.15
CA GLN A 165 11.01 7.51 0.07
C GLN A 165 10.82 8.38 1.31
N SER A 166 11.54 9.49 1.40
CA SER A 166 11.47 10.42 2.54
C SER A 166 10.12 11.10 2.63
N VAL A 167 9.60 11.65 1.54
CA VAL A 167 8.27 12.30 1.51
C VAL A 167 7.16 11.32 1.89
N GLY A 168 7.20 10.09 1.35
CA GLY A 168 6.22 9.07 1.68
C GLY A 168 6.27 8.66 3.15
N ALA A 169 7.47 8.46 3.71
CA ALA A 169 7.67 8.11 5.11
C ALA A 169 7.26 9.27 6.04
N ALA A 170 7.65 10.49 5.71
CA ALA A 170 7.32 11.70 6.46
C ALA A 170 5.81 11.84 6.65
N ARG A 171 5.07 11.86 5.55
CA ARG A 171 3.61 11.96 5.58
C ARG A 171 2.96 10.85 6.40
N THR A 172 3.45 9.62 6.27
CA THR A 172 2.90 8.48 7.02
C THR A 172 3.19 8.59 8.52
N LEU A 173 4.37 9.08 8.91
CA LEU A 173 4.69 9.30 10.32
C LEU A 173 3.91 10.49 10.92
N GLU A 174 3.81 11.60 10.20
CA GLU A 174 3.09 12.80 10.65
C GLU A 174 1.60 12.53 10.86
N ASP A 175 0.96 11.89 9.88
CA ASP A 175 -0.48 11.64 9.89
C ASP A 175 -0.90 10.47 10.78
N ARG A 176 0.01 9.58 11.16
CA ARG A 176 -0.21 8.38 12.00
C ARG A 176 -1.48 7.61 11.62
N PRO A 177 -1.65 7.18 10.35
CA PRO A 177 -2.90 6.58 9.89
C PRO A 177 -3.27 5.28 10.60
N TRP A 178 -2.30 4.58 11.20
CA TRP A 178 -2.53 3.37 12.00
C TRP A 178 -3.28 3.65 13.31
N GLU A 179 -3.16 4.86 13.88
CA GLU A 179 -3.89 5.26 15.09
C GLU A 179 -5.33 5.65 14.78
N LYS A 180 -5.56 6.22 13.59
CA LYS A 180 -6.89 6.59 13.10
C LYS A 180 -7.72 5.38 12.68
N CYS A 181 -7.08 4.27 12.29
CA CYS A 181 -7.75 3.05 11.87
C CYS A 181 -8.18 2.19 13.05
N LYS A 182 -9.48 1.84 13.10
CA LYS A 182 -10.07 1.03 14.18
C LYS A 182 -10.05 -0.48 13.92
N CYS A 183 -9.41 -0.96 12.85
CA CYS A 183 -9.36 -2.40 12.56
C CYS A 183 -8.51 -3.15 13.60
N ALA A 184 -8.85 -4.42 13.83
CA ALA A 184 -8.15 -5.27 14.80
C ALA A 184 -6.63 -5.40 14.55
N ILE A 185 -6.20 -5.30 13.29
CA ILE A 185 -4.78 -5.36 12.94
C ILE A 185 -4.05 -4.11 13.42
N CYS A 186 -4.55 -2.90 13.08
CA CYS A 186 -3.93 -1.64 13.49
C CYS A 186 -3.93 -1.50 15.01
N GLN A 187 -5.03 -1.86 15.67
CA GLN A 187 -5.12 -1.82 17.14
C GLN A 187 -4.11 -2.77 17.81
N LYS A 188 -3.87 -3.94 17.22
CA LYS A 188 -2.96 -4.94 17.79
C LYS A 188 -1.49 -4.65 17.55
N ILE A 189 -1.11 -4.17 16.35
CA ILE A 189 0.30 -4.06 15.96
C ILE A 189 0.79 -2.63 15.76
N GLY A 190 -0.09 -1.62 15.86
CA GLY A 190 0.25 -0.21 15.75
C GLY A 190 1.07 0.12 14.49
N VAL A 191 2.12 0.88 14.66
CA VAL A 191 3.02 1.32 13.57
C VAL A 191 3.60 0.18 12.73
N GLU A 192 3.66 -1.04 13.26
CA GLU A 192 4.20 -2.19 12.52
C GLU A 192 3.44 -2.49 11.23
N VAL A 193 2.17 -2.09 11.12
CA VAL A 193 1.36 -2.29 9.91
C VAL A 193 1.86 -1.44 8.74
N VAL A 194 2.40 -0.26 9.01
CA VAL A 194 2.95 0.66 7.99
C VAL A 194 4.46 0.49 7.77
N ILE A 195 5.14 -0.37 8.51
CA ILE A 195 6.55 -0.70 8.23
C ILE A 195 6.61 -1.73 7.11
N PHE A 196 7.17 -1.34 5.96
CA PHE A 196 7.39 -2.23 4.82
C PHE A 196 8.73 -2.94 4.98
N ARG A 197 8.69 -4.24 5.31
CA ARG A 197 9.90 -5.01 5.57
C ARG A 197 9.80 -6.45 5.06
N GLY A 198 9.46 -7.41 5.88
CA GLY A 198 9.35 -8.81 5.49
C GLY A 198 7.93 -9.22 5.09
N ASN A 199 7.80 -10.40 4.47
CA ASN A 199 6.54 -10.89 3.94
C ASN A 199 5.38 -10.90 4.97
N ASN A 200 5.64 -11.30 6.21
CA ASN A 200 4.59 -11.38 7.24
C ASN A 200 3.96 -10.02 7.58
N ARG A 201 4.77 -8.95 7.63
CA ARG A 201 4.25 -7.59 7.86
C ARG A 201 3.45 -7.09 6.67
N ASN A 202 3.96 -7.31 5.46
CA ASN A 202 3.25 -6.94 4.26
C ASN A 202 1.92 -7.69 4.14
N ARG A 203 1.85 -8.98 4.51
CA ARG A 203 0.59 -9.74 4.58
C ARG A 203 -0.40 -9.11 5.55
N ARG A 204 0.03 -8.72 6.77
CA ARG A 204 -0.84 -8.05 7.75
C ARG A 204 -1.41 -6.75 7.19
N ARG A 205 -0.57 -5.94 6.50
CA ARG A 205 -1.05 -4.74 5.79
C ARG A 205 -2.00 -5.08 4.66
N GLY A 206 -1.75 -6.16 3.93
CA GLY A 206 -2.67 -6.65 2.90
C GLY A 206 -4.05 -7.02 3.44
N PHE A 207 -4.11 -7.75 4.56
CA PHE A 207 -5.37 -8.05 5.24
C PHE A 207 -6.04 -6.82 5.83
N HIS A 208 -5.26 -5.86 6.34
CA HIS A 208 -5.79 -4.56 6.74
C HIS A 208 -6.44 -3.85 5.55
N ASN A 209 -5.76 -3.74 4.40
CA ASN A 209 -6.33 -3.13 3.20
C ASN A 209 -7.60 -3.84 2.73
N LEU A 210 -7.62 -5.18 2.78
CA LEU A 210 -8.79 -5.97 2.43
C LEU A 210 -9.98 -5.68 3.35
N HIS A 211 -9.75 -5.58 4.67
CA HIS A 211 -10.77 -5.21 5.65
C HIS A 211 -11.33 -3.81 5.36
N VAL A 212 -10.46 -2.82 5.15
CA VAL A 212 -10.87 -1.44 4.83
C VAL A 212 -11.69 -1.39 3.54
N TYR A 213 -11.28 -2.14 2.52
CA TYR A 213 -12.02 -2.26 1.26
C TYR A 213 -13.40 -2.89 1.45
N TYR A 214 -13.49 -3.96 2.23
CA TYR A 214 -14.75 -4.62 2.54
C TYR A 214 -15.73 -3.70 3.29
N GLU A 215 -15.25 -2.95 4.28
CA GLU A 215 -16.08 -1.98 5.01
C GLU A 215 -16.58 -0.84 4.10
N HIS A 216 -15.78 -0.46 3.11
CA HIS A 216 -16.23 0.51 2.11
C HIS A 216 -17.33 -0.06 1.21
N ILE A 217 -17.20 -1.29 0.70
CA ILE A 217 -18.25 -1.95 -0.07
C ILE A 217 -19.56 -1.96 0.71
N LYS A 218 -19.55 -2.36 1.99
CA LYS A 218 -20.73 -2.35 2.85
C LYS A 218 -21.37 -0.96 2.98
N GLN A 219 -20.54 0.06 3.11
CA GLN A 219 -21.04 1.44 3.22
C GLN A 219 -21.76 1.85 1.94
N VAL A 220 -21.14 1.63 0.78
CA VAL A 220 -21.72 2.00 -0.52
C VAL A 220 -23.00 1.22 -0.79
N GLN A 221 -23.07 -0.05 -0.42
CA GLN A 221 -24.32 -0.84 -0.53
C GLN A 221 -25.45 -0.24 0.28
N ARG A 222 -25.19 0.21 1.53
CA ARG A 222 -26.19 0.83 2.41
C ARG A 222 -26.71 2.17 1.91
N THR A 223 -25.87 2.92 1.19
CA THR A 223 -26.22 4.27 0.68
C THR A 223 -27.07 4.18 -0.60
N ASN A 224 -27.05 3.04 -1.29
CA ASN A 224 -27.76 2.83 -2.55
C ASN A 224 -29.02 1.94 -2.41
N VAL A 225 -29.43 1.61 -1.19
CA VAL A 225 -30.71 1.00 -0.82
C VAL A 225 -31.63 2.06 -0.23
#